data_f57b302fc133bd439dd6598d3ec37d14
#
_entry.id   f57b302fc133bd439dd6598d3ec37d14
#
_cell.length_a   1.000
_cell.length_b   1.000
_cell.length_c   1.000
_cell.angle_alpha   90.00
_cell.angle_beta   90.00
_cell.angle_gamma   90.00
#
_symmetry.space_group_name_H-M   'P 1'
#
loop_
_entity.id
_entity.type
_entity.pdbx_description
1 polymer ?
#
loop_
_entity_poly.entity_id
_entity_poly.type
_entity_poly.pdbx_seq_one_letter_code
_entity_poly.pdbx_strand_id
1 'polypeptide(L)'
;MKPRNFCRFFGCVLPFTEKTLFSQKSYKSLNYLIISAIWAITSYFIGTVSIGDYIAKLKKVDIRSRGTGNPGASNIYAEIGPVYGISVFFIDIAKGLIITLHIVLLNYPIWIATIGIIFFLLGHMVINPWRRPGGIGMATTMGAGIVLLPMGALIAVIPAFLILVITRRPSYTGVFAFISTIIAGWLVHLDLLATISVLILAGAVLVKFQFQYRDLETNK
;
A
#
# COMPACT_ATOMS: atom_id res chain seq x y z
N MET A 1 -46.54 -15.64 -19.09
CA MET A 1 -46.17 -14.97 -20.33
C MET A 1 -44.77 -15.42 -20.76
N LYS A 2 -44.68 -16.08 -21.93
CA LYS A 2 -43.39 -16.64 -22.43
C LYS A 2 -42.49 -15.51 -23.00
N PRO A 3 -41.17 -15.50 -22.76
CA PRO A 3 -40.26 -14.41 -23.14
C PRO A 3 -39.86 -14.43 -24.64
N ARG A 4 -40.75 -14.84 -25.55
CA ARG A 4 -40.42 -14.96 -26.99
C ARG A 4 -40.70 -13.72 -27.85
N ASN A 5 -41.24 -12.65 -27.33
CA ASN A 5 -41.64 -11.49 -28.14
C ASN A 5 -40.75 -10.26 -28.00
N PHE A 6 -39.64 -10.33 -27.24
CA PHE A 6 -38.74 -9.18 -27.06
C PHE A 6 -37.63 -9.08 -28.12
N CYS A 7 -37.40 -10.15 -28.86
CA CYS A 7 -36.28 -10.20 -29.86
C CYS A 7 -36.65 -9.63 -31.26
N ARG A 8 -37.83 -9.07 -31.46
CA ARG A 8 -38.28 -8.62 -32.81
C ARG A 8 -38.00 -7.15 -33.13
N PHE A 9 -37.50 -6.35 -32.17
CA PHE A 9 -37.30 -4.91 -32.38
C PHE A 9 -35.86 -4.43 -32.39
N PHE A 10 -34.93 -5.23 -31.91
CA PHE A 10 -33.49 -4.96 -32.01
C PHE A 10 -32.79 -6.14 -32.70
N GLY A 11 -32.17 -5.86 -33.83
CA GLY A 11 -31.54 -6.83 -34.71
C GLY A 11 -30.78 -7.93 -33.95
N CYS A 12 -30.99 -9.16 -34.38
CA CYS A 12 -30.46 -10.39 -33.83
C CYS A 12 -28.96 -10.29 -33.52
N VAL A 13 -28.61 -10.00 -32.27
CA VAL A 13 -27.29 -10.29 -31.73
C VAL A 13 -27.22 -11.81 -31.63
N LEU A 14 -26.30 -12.42 -32.33
CA LEU A 14 -26.02 -13.85 -32.39
C LEU A 14 -26.17 -14.52 -31.01
N PRO A 15 -26.73 -15.73 -30.92
CA PRO A 15 -26.91 -16.42 -29.64
C PRO A 15 -25.53 -16.63 -29.02
N PHE A 16 -25.31 -15.98 -27.87
CA PHE A 16 -24.14 -16.22 -27.03
C PHE A 16 -24.22 -17.69 -26.57
N THR A 17 -23.45 -18.54 -27.20
CA THR A 17 -23.34 -19.95 -26.80
C THR A 17 -22.56 -20.04 -25.47
N GLU A 18 -22.87 -21.04 -24.63
CA GLU A 18 -22.10 -21.30 -23.39
C GLU A 18 -20.59 -21.33 -23.63
N LYS A 19 -20.16 -21.82 -24.81
CA LYS A 19 -18.74 -21.82 -25.23
C LYS A 19 -18.16 -20.41 -25.38
N THR A 20 -18.94 -19.43 -25.88
CA THR A 20 -18.45 -18.06 -26.02
C THR A 20 -18.37 -17.35 -24.66
N LEU A 21 -19.30 -17.62 -23.74
CA LEU A 21 -19.24 -17.11 -22.37
C LEU A 21 -18.07 -17.70 -21.58
N PHE A 22 -17.83 -19.00 -21.72
CA PHE A 22 -16.69 -19.66 -21.09
C PHE A 22 -15.36 -19.15 -21.65
N SER A 23 -15.24 -18.98 -22.96
CA SER A 23 -14.07 -18.39 -23.63
C SER A 23 -13.80 -16.96 -23.16
N GLN A 24 -14.84 -16.10 -23.06
CA GLN A 24 -14.66 -14.72 -22.57
C GLN A 24 -14.26 -14.67 -21.09
N LYS A 25 -14.80 -15.56 -20.25
CA LYS A 25 -14.43 -15.65 -18.85
C LYS A 25 -12.97 -16.11 -18.67
N SER A 26 -12.55 -17.09 -19.47
CA SER A 26 -11.18 -17.60 -19.48
C SER A 26 -10.19 -16.53 -19.95
N TYR A 27 -10.51 -15.79 -21.01
CA TYR A 27 -9.68 -14.71 -21.54
C TYR A 27 -9.51 -13.56 -20.53
N LYS A 28 -10.58 -13.16 -19.83
CA LYS A 28 -10.49 -12.14 -18.76
C LYS A 28 -9.62 -12.60 -17.61
N SER A 29 -9.73 -13.87 -17.20
CA SER A 29 -8.91 -14.40 -16.09
C SER A 29 -7.43 -14.45 -16.43
N LEU A 30 -7.08 -14.87 -17.65
CA LEU A 30 -5.69 -14.88 -18.12
C LEU A 30 -5.09 -13.47 -18.17
N ASN A 31 -5.86 -12.49 -18.67
CA ASN A 31 -5.42 -11.10 -18.69
C ASN A 31 -5.15 -10.56 -17.28
N TYR A 32 -6.00 -10.87 -16.29
CA TYR A 32 -5.78 -10.44 -14.92
C TYR A 32 -4.54 -11.07 -14.30
N LEU A 33 -4.22 -12.32 -14.61
CA LEU A 33 -2.98 -12.98 -14.16
C LEU A 33 -1.75 -12.29 -14.75
N ILE A 34 -1.76 -12.02 -16.05
CA ILE A 34 -0.65 -11.32 -16.72
C ILE A 34 -0.47 -9.92 -16.14
N ILE A 35 -1.54 -9.16 -16.00
CA ILE A 35 -1.52 -7.80 -15.43
C ILE A 35 -1.01 -7.84 -13.99
N SER A 36 -1.49 -8.77 -13.16
CA SER A 36 -1.03 -8.88 -11.79
C SER A 36 0.45 -9.22 -11.67
N ALA A 37 0.98 -10.08 -12.55
CA ALA A 37 2.39 -10.41 -12.60
C ALA A 37 3.25 -9.21 -13.01
N ILE A 38 2.87 -8.50 -14.09
CA ILE A 38 3.56 -7.29 -14.54
C ILE A 38 3.52 -6.23 -13.42
N TRP A 39 2.36 -6.04 -12.80
CA TRP A 39 2.17 -5.05 -11.74
C TRP A 39 2.98 -5.39 -10.49
N ALA A 40 3.03 -6.66 -10.10
CA ALA A 40 3.85 -7.14 -9.00
C ALA A 40 5.34 -6.83 -9.23
N ILE A 41 5.86 -7.19 -10.41
CA ILE A 41 7.26 -6.95 -10.78
C ILE A 41 7.57 -5.45 -10.79
N THR A 42 6.74 -4.63 -11.45
CA THR A 42 6.93 -3.18 -11.53
C THR A 42 6.91 -2.54 -10.14
N SER A 43 5.91 -2.90 -9.32
CA SER A 43 5.76 -2.40 -7.95
C SER A 43 6.94 -2.79 -7.07
N TYR A 44 7.46 -4.01 -7.20
CA TYR A 44 8.65 -4.45 -6.48
C TYR A 44 9.86 -3.55 -6.79
N PHE A 45 10.14 -3.29 -8.06
CA PHE A 45 11.27 -2.43 -8.44
C PHE A 45 11.08 -0.98 -7.97
N ILE A 46 9.86 -0.42 -8.03
CA ILE A 46 9.55 0.90 -7.47
C ILE A 46 9.80 0.90 -5.95
N GLY A 47 9.45 -0.19 -5.27
CA GLY A 47 9.68 -0.39 -3.83
C GLY A 47 11.16 -0.35 -3.45
N THR A 48 12.06 -0.85 -4.29
CA THR A 48 13.51 -0.85 -4.00
C THR A 48 14.12 0.54 -3.93
N VAL A 49 13.43 1.58 -4.43
CA VAL A 49 13.90 2.97 -4.40
C VAL A 49 13.63 3.60 -3.02
N SER A 50 14.66 3.71 -2.20
CA SER A 50 14.59 4.36 -0.89
C SER A 50 14.91 5.86 -1.00
N ILE A 51 13.91 6.70 -0.82
CA ILE A 51 14.08 8.16 -0.84
C ILE A 51 14.89 8.65 0.35
N GLY A 52 14.72 8.02 1.52
CA GLY A 52 15.49 8.37 2.70
C GLY A 52 16.99 8.10 2.54
N ASP A 53 17.37 6.95 1.97
CA ASP A 53 18.77 6.67 1.65
C ASP A 53 19.34 7.66 0.62
N TYR A 54 18.53 8.04 -0.37
CA TYR A 54 18.94 9.02 -1.37
C TYR A 54 19.20 10.41 -0.75
N ILE A 55 18.29 10.89 0.10
CA ILE A 55 18.45 12.16 0.82
C ILE A 55 19.65 12.10 1.77
N ALA A 56 19.81 11.01 2.53
CA ALA A 56 20.95 10.83 3.42
C ALA A 56 22.29 10.90 2.66
N LYS A 57 22.37 10.24 1.49
CA LYS A 57 23.54 10.30 0.62
C LYS A 57 23.81 11.73 0.13
N LEU A 58 22.77 12.48 -0.31
CA LEU A 58 22.95 13.88 -0.71
C LEU A 58 23.47 14.76 0.43
N LYS A 59 23.06 14.47 1.67
CA LYS A 59 23.51 15.18 2.87
C LYS A 59 24.82 14.65 3.46
N LYS A 60 25.42 13.64 2.83
CA LYS A 60 26.65 12.97 3.29
C LYS A 60 26.53 12.41 4.72
N VAL A 61 25.33 11.91 5.07
CA VAL A 61 25.01 11.30 6.36
C VAL A 61 24.80 9.81 6.17
N ASP A 62 25.48 8.98 6.93
CA ASP A 62 25.15 7.55 7.02
C ASP A 62 23.98 7.37 7.99
N ILE A 63 22.77 7.38 7.44
CA ILE A 63 21.53 7.23 8.22
C ILE A 63 21.40 5.86 8.91
N ARG A 64 22.16 4.87 8.41
CA ARG A 64 22.14 3.52 8.96
C ARG A 64 22.88 3.40 10.28
N SER A 65 23.83 4.30 10.54
CA SER A 65 24.57 4.40 11.79
C SER A 65 23.97 5.40 12.77
N ARG A 66 22.85 6.07 12.43
CA ARG A 66 22.24 7.12 13.25
C ARG A 66 20.80 6.81 13.65
N GLY A 67 20.43 7.25 14.85
CA GLY A 67 19.10 7.09 15.42
C GLY A 67 18.64 5.63 15.39
N THR A 68 17.55 5.35 14.67
CA THR A 68 17.02 3.99 14.53
C THR A 68 17.67 3.17 13.42
N GLY A 69 18.64 3.71 12.69
CA GLY A 69 19.25 3.07 11.53
C GLY A 69 18.29 2.88 10.33
N ASN A 70 17.05 3.34 10.45
CA ASN A 70 16.01 3.21 9.43
C ASN A 70 16.00 4.43 8.51
N PRO A 71 16.03 4.29 7.16
CA PRO A 71 15.91 5.43 6.24
C PRO A 71 14.48 5.97 6.09
N GLY A 72 13.56 5.60 6.98
CA GLY A 72 12.19 6.09 6.99
C GLY A 72 12.08 7.55 7.44
N ALA A 73 10.92 8.14 7.15
CA ALA A 73 10.65 9.56 7.38
C ALA A 73 10.98 10.07 8.78
N SER A 74 10.64 9.31 9.83
CA SER A 74 10.85 9.74 11.23
C SER A 74 12.33 9.82 11.61
N ASN A 75 13.15 8.89 11.13
CA ASN A 75 14.59 8.93 11.39
C ASN A 75 15.29 10.02 10.56
N ILE A 76 14.89 10.19 9.30
CA ILE A 76 15.37 11.32 8.46
C ILE A 76 14.99 12.67 9.09
N TYR A 77 13.78 12.79 9.65
CA TYR A 77 13.34 13.99 10.35
C TYR A 77 14.24 14.31 11.55
N ALA A 78 14.57 13.30 12.37
CA ALA A 78 15.34 13.48 13.58
C ALA A 78 16.85 13.75 13.28
N GLU A 79 17.43 13.02 12.33
CA GLU A 79 18.87 12.98 12.12
C GLU A 79 19.38 13.93 11.02
N ILE A 80 18.52 14.34 10.08
CA ILE A 80 18.90 15.22 8.97
C ILE A 80 18.14 16.54 9.02
N GLY A 81 16.84 16.47 9.37
CA GLY A 81 16.03 17.67 9.57
C GLY A 81 14.57 17.54 9.12
N PRO A 82 13.71 18.44 9.65
CA PRO A 82 12.26 18.35 9.48
C PRO A 82 11.80 18.33 8.03
N VAL A 83 12.33 19.22 7.19
CA VAL A 83 11.95 19.36 5.79
C VAL A 83 12.19 18.04 5.03
N TYR A 84 13.34 17.41 5.27
CA TYR A 84 13.70 16.16 4.59
C TYR A 84 12.84 14.98 5.06
N GLY A 85 12.58 14.88 6.36
CA GLY A 85 11.70 13.85 6.91
C GLY A 85 10.26 13.95 6.40
N ILE A 86 9.73 15.18 6.34
CA ILE A 86 8.40 15.47 5.79
C ILE A 86 8.36 15.12 4.30
N SER A 87 9.41 15.45 3.53
CA SER A 87 9.49 15.10 2.11
C SER A 87 9.48 13.59 1.90
N VAL A 88 10.26 12.82 2.67
CA VAL A 88 10.25 11.35 2.62
C VAL A 88 8.85 10.81 2.93
N PHE A 89 8.18 11.34 3.95
CA PHE A 89 6.84 10.91 4.36
C PHE A 89 5.83 11.06 3.22
N PHE A 90 5.75 12.25 2.62
CA PHE A 90 4.80 12.50 1.53
C PHE A 90 5.13 11.74 0.26
N ILE A 91 6.41 11.58 -0.10
CA ILE A 91 6.81 10.80 -1.27
C ILE A 91 6.47 9.31 -1.07
N ASP A 92 6.68 8.76 0.13
CA ASP A 92 6.33 7.37 0.40
C ASP A 92 4.81 7.14 0.43
N ILE A 93 4.00 8.10 0.95
CA ILE A 93 2.54 8.08 0.80
C ILE A 93 2.16 8.10 -0.68
N ALA A 94 2.73 8.99 -1.46
CA ALA A 94 2.43 9.12 -2.89
C ALA A 94 2.73 7.83 -3.66
N LYS A 95 3.82 7.13 -3.35
CA LYS A 95 4.13 5.82 -3.94
C LYS A 95 3.03 4.80 -3.68
N GLY A 96 2.59 4.65 -2.42
CA GLY A 96 1.51 3.74 -2.07
C GLY A 96 0.20 4.09 -2.74
N LEU A 97 -0.13 5.39 -2.75
CA LEU A 97 -1.32 5.92 -3.42
C LEU A 97 -1.29 5.63 -4.91
N ILE A 98 -0.20 5.95 -5.62
CA ILE A 98 -0.10 5.78 -7.08
C ILE A 98 -0.22 4.30 -7.46
N ILE A 99 0.49 3.40 -6.76
CA ILE A 99 0.46 1.97 -7.02
C ILE A 99 -0.94 1.39 -6.87
N THR A 100 -1.69 1.85 -5.86
CA THR A 100 -3.03 1.34 -5.58
C THR A 100 -4.07 2.01 -6.48
N LEU A 101 -4.04 3.34 -6.60
CA LEU A 101 -5.01 4.14 -7.33
C LEU A 101 -5.04 3.80 -8.83
N HIS A 102 -3.88 3.57 -9.43
CA HIS A 102 -3.77 3.23 -10.84
C HIS A 102 -4.63 2.00 -11.20
N ILE A 103 -4.57 0.95 -10.40
CA ILE A 103 -5.35 -0.27 -10.61
C ILE A 103 -6.86 -0.02 -10.42
N VAL A 104 -7.23 0.77 -9.40
CA VAL A 104 -8.63 1.10 -9.12
C VAL A 104 -9.23 1.96 -10.22
N LEU A 105 -8.51 2.98 -10.71
CA LEU A 105 -8.98 3.86 -11.79
C LEU A 105 -9.17 3.12 -13.13
N LEU A 106 -8.38 2.08 -13.38
CA LEU A 106 -8.54 1.21 -14.55
C LEU A 106 -9.64 0.15 -14.37
N ASN A 107 -10.39 0.19 -13.27
CA ASN A 107 -11.46 -0.76 -12.93
C ASN A 107 -10.98 -2.22 -12.87
N TYR A 108 -9.73 -2.45 -12.49
CA TYR A 108 -9.25 -3.78 -12.18
C TYR A 108 -9.67 -4.22 -10.77
N PRO A 109 -9.76 -5.54 -10.52
CA PRO A 109 -10.07 -6.04 -9.20
C PRO A 109 -9.09 -5.57 -8.12
N ILE A 110 -9.60 -5.24 -6.94
CA ILE A 110 -8.82 -4.75 -5.79
C ILE A 110 -7.66 -5.68 -5.41
N TRP A 111 -7.82 -7.01 -5.59
CA TRP A 111 -6.76 -7.96 -5.29
C TRP A 111 -5.49 -7.74 -6.13
N ILE A 112 -5.59 -7.18 -7.35
CA ILE A 112 -4.42 -6.82 -8.18
C ILE A 112 -3.68 -5.64 -7.53
N ALA A 113 -4.38 -4.64 -7.04
CA ALA A 113 -3.79 -3.54 -6.27
C ALA A 113 -3.10 -4.06 -5.01
N THR A 114 -3.74 -5.00 -4.30
CA THR A 114 -3.19 -5.63 -3.08
C THR A 114 -1.90 -6.39 -3.37
N ILE A 115 -1.85 -7.16 -4.45
CA ILE A 115 -0.62 -7.84 -4.91
C ILE A 115 0.47 -6.79 -5.20
N GLY A 116 0.15 -5.74 -5.94
CA GLY A 116 1.10 -4.67 -6.26
C GLY A 116 1.73 -4.06 -5.02
N ILE A 117 0.92 -3.69 -4.01
CA ILE A 117 1.45 -3.05 -2.81
C ILE A 117 2.22 -4.05 -1.91
N ILE A 118 1.83 -5.33 -1.87
CA ILE A 118 2.62 -6.37 -1.20
C ILE A 118 4.01 -6.49 -1.81
N PHE A 119 4.11 -6.60 -3.13
CA PHE A 119 5.40 -6.69 -3.82
C PHE A 119 6.20 -5.39 -3.69
N PHE A 120 5.55 -4.22 -3.69
CA PHE A 120 6.21 -2.97 -3.34
C PHE A 120 6.84 -3.03 -1.95
N LEU A 121 6.07 -3.47 -0.94
CA LEU A 121 6.57 -3.58 0.43
C LEU A 121 7.72 -4.60 0.54
N LEU A 122 7.67 -5.71 -0.19
CA LEU A 122 8.78 -6.66 -0.26
C LEU A 122 10.05 -5.99 -0.79
N GLY A 123 9.97 -5.22 -1.87
CA GLY A 123 11.08 -4.45 -2.41
C GLY A 123 11.59 -3.37 -1.45
N HIS A 124 10.66 -2.71 -0.73
CA HIS A 124 10.97 -1.63 0.18
C HIS A 124 11.55 -2.11 1.52
N MET A 125 11.00 -3.19 2.09
CA MET A 125 11.28 -3.63 3.46
C MET A 125 12.35 -4.71 3.55
N VAL A 126 12.35 -5.68 2.64
CA VAL A 126 12.99 -6.98 2.89
C VAL A 126 14.06 -7.32 1.87
N ILE A 127 13.70 -7.38 0.61
CA ILE A 127 14.53 -7.91 -0.46
C ILE A 127 14.94 -6.76 -1.38
N ASN A 128 16.16 -6.29 -1.16
CA ASN A 128 16.78 -5.34 -2.07
C ASN A 128 18.12 -5.94 -2.53
N PRO A 129 18.19 -6.52 -3.74
CA PRO A 129 19.40 -7.17 -4.24
C PRO A 129 20.58 -6.21 -4.40
N TRP A 130 20.32 -4.90 -4.43
CA TRP A 130 21.31 -3.87 -4.71
C TRP A 130 21.71 -3.07 -3.47
N ARG A 131 20.92 -3.12 -2.38
CA ARG A 131 21.07 -2.26 -1.20
C ARG A 131 20.57 -2.94 0.06
N ARG A 132 20.89 -2.33 1.21
CA ARG A 132 20.28 -2.68 2.50
C ARG A 132 18.77 -2.38 2.48
N PRO A 133 17.95 -3.12 3.21
CA PRO A 133 16.50 -2.92 3.26
C PRO A 133 16.11 -1.46 3.50
N GLY A 134 15.07 -0.99 2.85
CA GLY A 134 14.53 0.36 3.04
C GLY A 134 13.78 0.56 4.35
N GLY A 135 12.83 1.49 4.35
CA GLY A 135 12.03 1.83 5.52
C GLY A 135 11.07 0.73 5.99
N ILE A 136 10.30 1.02 7.04
CA ILE A 136 9.29 0.10 7.59
C ILE A 136 8.05 0.01 6.67
N GLY A 137 7.87 0.95 5.73
CA GLY A 137 6.75 0.98 4.79
C GLY A 137 5.45 1.56 5.36
N MET A 138 5.48 2.16 6.55
CA MET A 138 4.30 2.71 7.21
C MET A 138 3.60 3.79 6.38
N ALA A 139 4.35 4.77 5.87
CA ALA A 139 3.80 5.85 5.05
C ALA A 139 3.23 5.33 3.71
N THR A 140 3.90 4.37 3.08
CA THR A 140 3.41 3.75 1.84
C THR A 140 2.11 2.98 2.05
N THR A 141 2.02 2.23 3.16
CA THR A 141 0.78 1.51 3.52
C THR A 141 -0.37 2.48 3.84
N MET A 142 -0.08 3.65 4.45
CA MET A 142 -1.07 4.72 4.61
C MET A 142 -1.57 5.21 3.24
N GLY A 143 -0.68 5.43 2.27
CA GLY A 143 -1.06 5.80 0.91
C GLY A 143 -1.99 4.78 0.24
N ALA A 144 -1.70 3.50 0.37
CA ALA A 144 -2.59 2.43 -0.10
C ALA A 144 -3.93 2.42 0.65
N GLY A 145 -3.94 2.61 1.96
CA GLY A 145 -5.14 2.68 2.80
C GLY A 145 -6.09 3.82 2.41
N ILE A 146 -5.56 4.97 1.98
CA ILE A 146 -6.35 6.10 1.47
C ILE A 146 -7.17 5.69 0.24
N VAL A 147 -6.64 4.83 -0.62
CA VAL A 147 -7.35 4.36 -1.81
C VAL A 147 -8.31 3.21 -1.50
N LEU A 148 -7.88 2.25 -0.67
CA LEU A 148 -8.66 1.05 -0.37
C LEU A 148 -9.83 1.32 0.57
N LEU A 149 -9.65 2.19 1.56
CA LEU A 149 -10.65 2.54 2.58
C LEU A 149 -10.68 4.08 2.79
N PRO A 150 -11.11 4.87 1.78
CA PRO A 150 -10.95 6.33 1.79
C PRO A 150 -11.64 7.01 2.98
N MET A 151 -12.88 6.64 3.30
CA MET A 151 -13.58 7.21 4.46
C MET A 151 -12.98 6.76 5.78
N GLY A 152 -12.51 5.50 5.87
CA GLY A 152 -11.79 4.99 7.02
C GLY A 152 -10.49 5.77 7.27
N ALA A 153 -9.73 6.03 6.21
CA ALA A 153 -8.50 6.82 6.27
C ALA A 153 -8.78 8.28 6.69
N LEU A 154 -9.85 8.89 6.16
CA LEU A 154 -10.26 10.25 6.52
C LEU A 154 -10.64 10.35 8.02
N ILE A 155 -11.46 9.42 8.52
CA ILE A 155 -11.85 9.37 9.93
C ILE A 155 -10.63 9.15 10.83
N ALA A 156 -9.67 8.34 10.39
CA ALA A 156 -8.45 8.03 11.14
C ALA A 156 -7.52 9.23 11.35
N VAL A 157 -7.67 10.31 10.59
CA VAL A 157 -6.84 11.53 10.73
C VAL A 157 -6.95 12.12 12.14
N ILE A 158 -8.16 12.19 12.69
CA ILE A 158 -8.41 12.80 14.01
C ILE A 158 -7.71 12.01 15.13
N PRO A 159 -7.98 10.70 15.33
CA PRO A 159 -7.31 9.94 16.38
C PRO A 159 -5.79 9.84 16.15
N ALA A 160 -5.33 9.74 14.91
CA ALA A 160 -3.90 9.75 14.61
C ALA A 160 -3.24 11.08 15.04
N PHE A 161 -3.86 12.21 14.74
CA PHE A 161 -3.35 13.52 15.14
C PHE A 161 -3.32 13.67 16.67
N LEU A 162 -4.39 13.27 17.37
CA LEU A 162 -4.44 13.30 18.83
C LEU A 162 -3.31 12.46 19.44
N ILE A 163 -3.11 11.24 18.96
CA ILE A 163 -2.01 10.36 19.42
C ILE A 163 -0.64 10.99 19.14
N LEU A 164 -0.45 11.65 17.99
CA LEU A 164 0.80 12.34 17.68
C LEU A 164 1.07 13.47 18.69
N VAL A 165 0.07 14.29 18.99
CA VAL A 165 0.21 15.42 19.92
C VAL A 165 0.51 14.92 21.36
N ILE A 166 -0.20 13.88 21.81
CA ILE A 166 -0.05 13.33 23.17
C ILE A 166 1.28 12.60 23.33
N THR A 167 1.62 11.71 22.40
CA THR A 167 2.78 10.81 22.55
C THR A 167 4.07 11.39 21.96
N ARG A 168 3.96 12.33 21.02
CA ARG A 168 5.06 12.84 20.20
C ARG A 168 5.87 11.74 19.50
N ARG A 169 5.28 10.57 19.32
CA ARG A 169 5.92 9.39 18.72
C ARG A 169 5.21 8.98 17.43
N PRO A 170 5.78 9.25 16.24
CA PRO A 170 5.18 8.92 14.95
C PRO A 170 4.84 7.43 14.78
N SER A 171 5.59 6.54 15.42
CA SER A 171 5.34 5.09 15.35
C SER A 171 3.98 4.71 15.96
N TYR A 172 3.65 5.24 17.13
CA TYR A 172 2.32 5.00 17.74
C TYR A 172 1.21 5.63 16.90
N THR A 173 1.43 6.83 16.38
CA THR A 173 0.49 7.50 15.47
C THR A 173 0.13 6.60 14.29
N GLY A 174 1.12 5.98 13.64
CA GLY A 174 0.88 5.07 12.52
C GLY A 174 0.07 3.83 12.90
N VAL A 175 0.35 3.21 14.04
CA VAL A 175 -0.41 2.05 14.54
C VAL A 175 -1.87 2.42 14.80
N PHE A 176 -2.13 3.52 15.51
CA PHE A 176 -3.49 3.98 15.78
C PHE A 176 -4.22 4.43 14.52
N ALA A 177 -3.51 5.04 13.55
CA ALA A 177 -4.07 5.37 12.25
C ALA A 177 -4.55 4.10 11.51
N PHE A 178 -3.76 3.02 11.48
CA PHE A 178 -4.19 1.76 10.86
C PHE A 178 -5.39 1.14 11.55
N ILE A 179 -5.38 1.05 12.88
CA ILE A 179 -6.51 0.51 13.65
C ILE A 179 -7.78 1.31 13.34
N SER A 180 -7.70 2.63 13.41
CA SER A 180 -8.84 3.52 13.14
C SER A 180 -9.32 3.41 11.69
N THR A 181 -8.40 3.33 10.71
CA THR A 181 -8.74 3.16 9.28
C THR A 181 -9.48 1.84 9.04
N ILE A 182 -9.02 0.74 9.65
CA ILE A 182 -9.63 -0.57 9.51
C ILE A 182 -11.03 -0.59 10.11
N ILE A 183 -11.17 -0.12 11.37
CA ILE A 183 -12.47 -0.12 12.08
C ILE A 183 -13.46 0.79 11.34
N ALA A 184 -13.09 2.04 11.09
CA ALA A 184 -13.97 3.01 10.44
C ALA A 184 -14.26 2.62 8.97
N GLY A 185 -13.26 2.12 8.26
CA GLY A 185 -13.41 1.64 6.89
C GLY A 185 -14.37 0.47 6.80
N TRP A 186 -14.27 -0.51 7.70
CA TRP A 186 -15.21 -1.63 7.78
C TRP A 186 -16.64 -1.15 8.06
N LEU A 187 -16.81 -0.27 9.05
CA LEU A 187 -18.14 0.22 9.43
C LEU A 187 -18.83 1.04 8.34
N VAL A 188 -18.06 1.75 7.51
CA VAL A 188 -18.59 2.65 6.47
C VAL A 188 -18.75 1.93 5.13
N HIS A 189 -17.76 1.16 4.69
CA HIS A 189 -17.74 0.58 3.35
C HIS A 189 -18.30 -0.84 3.28
N LEU A 190 -18.23 -1.61 4.39
CA LEU A 190 -18.56 -3.04 4.45
C LEU A 190 -17.86 -3.87 3.35
N ASP A 191 -16.71 -3.39 2.84
CA ASP A 191 -15.92 -4.07 1.83
C ASP A 191 -14.88 -4.99 2.51
N LEU A 192 -15.21 -6.27 2.52
CA LEU A 192 -14.38 -7.29 3.16
C LEU A 192 -13.00 -7.41 2.50
N LEU A 193 -12.93 -7.34 1.17
CA LEU A 193 -11.68 -7.51 0.44
C LEU A 193 -10.72 -6.33 0.68
N ALA A 194 -11.21 -5.11 0.62
CA ALA A 194 -10.43 -3.92 0.93
C ALA A 194 -9.95 -3.92 2.39
N THR A 195 -10.82 -4.31 3.33
CA THR A 195 -10.48 -4.39 4.76
C THR A 195 -9.41 -5.43 5.03
N ILE A 196 -9.55 -6.65 4.48
CA ILE A 196 -8.53 -7.70 4.60
C ILE A 196 -7.22 -7.26 3.97
N SER A 197 -7.25 -6.55 2.83
CA SER A 197 -6.06 -6.02 2.19
C SER A 197 -5.29 -5.08 3.11
N VAL A 198 -5.98 -4.11 3.72
CA VAL A 198 -5.35 -3.17 4.67
C VAL A 198 -4.86 -3.88 5.93
N LEU A 199 -5.58 -4.90 6.43
CA LEU A 199 -5.13 -5.74 7.55
C LEU A 199 -3.82 -6.46 7.25
N ILE A 200 -3.69 -7.10 6.09
CA ILE A 200 -2.46 -7.78 5.66
C ILE A 200 -1.30 -6.80 5.57
N LEU A 201 -1.52 -5.63 4.97
CA LEU A 201 -0.50 -4.60 4.81
C LEU A 201 -0.06 -4.03 6.17
N ALA A 202 -1.00 -3.71 7.05
CA ALA A 202 -0.72 -3.23 8.40
C ALA A 202 0.05 -4.28 9.21
N GLY A 203 -0.35 -5.55 9.11
CA GLY A 203 0.33 -6.68 9.75
C GLY A 203 1.79 -6.81 9.30
N ALA A 204 2.07 -6.72 8.00
CA ALA A 204 3.43 -6.75 7.47
C ALA A 204 4.30 -5.61 8.01
N VAL A 205 3.73 -4.39 8.08
CA VAL A 205 4.40 -3.21 8.65
C VAL A 205 4.69 -3.40 10.13
N LEU A 206 3.73 -3.91 10.91
CA LEU A 206 3.89 -4.14 12.35
C LEU A 206 4.95 -5.21 12.65
N VAL A 207 4.97 -6.29 11.89
CA VAL A 207 5.99 -7.35 12.00
C VAL A 207 7.38 -6.76 11.74
N LYS A 208 7.55 -6.00 10.66
CA LYS A 208 8.84 -5.35 10.36
C LYS A 208 9.24 -4.35 11.44
N PHE A 209 8.27 -3.58 11.96
CA PHE A 209 8.51 -2.64 13.06
C PHE A 209 9.02 -3.36 14.32
N GLN A 210 8.40 -4.48 14.70
CA GLN A 210 8.84 -5.26 15.87
C GLN A 210 10.25 -5.82 15.71
N PHE A 211 10.58 -6.37 14.54
CA PHE A 211 11.93 -6.87 14.29
C PHE A 211 12.98 -5.76 14.42
N GLN A 212 12.73 -4.61 13.82
CA GLN A 212 13.65 -3.49 13.88
C GLN A 212 13.80 -2.92 15.30
N TYR A 213 12.71 -2.88 16.07
CA TYR A 213 12.76 -2.40 17.46
C TYR A 213 13.56 -3.35 18.36
N ARG A 214 13.39 -4.65 18.20
CA ARG A 214 14.15 -5.67 18.95
C ARG A 214 15.65 -5.59 18.66
N ASP A 215 16.04 -5.39 17.41
CA ASP A 215 17.45 -5.24 17.04
C ASP A 215 18.11 -4.01 17.69
N LEU A 216 17.34 -2.96 17.97
CA LEU A 216 17.83 -1.77 18.69
C LEU A 216 18.01 -2.02 20.19
N GLU A 217 17.22 -2.91 20.80
CA GLU A 217 17.37 -3.28 22.22
C GLU A 217 18.52 -4.24 22.46
N THR A 218 18.76 -5.16 21.53
CA THR A 218 19.85 -6.16 21.66
C THR A 218 21.24 -5.58 21.38
N ASN A 219 21.34 -4.44 20.70
CA ASN A 219 22.60 -3.78 20.34
C ASN A 219 22.97 -2.60 21.27
N LYS A 220 22.21 -2.41 22.36
CA LYS A 220 22.55 -1.50 23.47
C LYS A 220 23.19 -2.24 24.62
#